data_fa4ae5f82ff9cf36ab76964f08298f59
#
_entry.id   fa4ae5f82ff9cf36ab76964f08298f59
#
_cell.length_a   1.000
_cell.length_b   1.000
_cell.length_c   1.000
_cell.angle_alpha   90.00
_cell.angle_beta   90.00
_cell.angle_gamma   90.00
#
_symmetry.space_group_name_H-M   'P 1'
#
loop_
_entity.id
_entity.type
_entity.pdbx_description
1 polymer ?
#
loop_
_entity_poly.entity_id
_entity_poly.type
_entity_poly.pdbx_seq_one_letter_code
_entity_poly.pdbx_strand_id
1 'polypeptide(L)'
;MQTPTDPPPTTPPSEPGERRRLDRPPSERYADVPSPDAATAAPEPAAEPTATTRLARGAAVAVVGAVVIFLLGGPLSVTAGLVAAAALIGWLVGSTVRSSGPAVALAVASIAVGLVGIWLFAQSEGGVLGIVEYLADVHGPLIPIEFAVAGLLAAGSAR
;
A
#
# COMPACT_ATOMS: atom_id res chain seq x y z
N MET A 1 -46.87 -15.42 -59.97
CA MET A 1 -46.03 -15.42 -58.76
C MET A 1 -44.86 -14.49 -59.04
N GLN A 2 -44.94 -13.25 -58.45
CA GLN A 2 -43.87 -12.26 -58.58
C GLN A 2 -42.97 -12.40 -57.38
N THR A 3 -41.69 -12.66 -57.58
CA THR A 3 -40.68 -12.64 -56.54
C THR A 3 -40.41 -11.20 -56.07
N PRO A 4 -40.38 -10.92 -54.77
CA PRO A 4 -40.03 -9.59 -54.29
C PRO A 4 -38.55 -9.29 -54.58
N THR A 5 -38.33 -8.18 -55.29
CA THR A 5 -36.99 -7.66 -55.57
C THR A 5 -36.48 -6.97 -54.30
N ASP A 6 -35.42 -7.51 -53.72
CA ASP A 6 -34.72 -6.88 -52.60
C ASP A 6 -34.21 -5.48 -52.99
N PRO A 7 -34.36 -4.48 -52.13
CA PRO A 7 -33.81 -3.14 -52.38
C PRO A 7 -32.27 -3.20 -52.34
N PRO A 8 -31.60 -2.36 -53.14
CA PRO A 8 -30.12 -2.34 -53.15
C PRO A 8 -29.57 -1.89 -51.82
N PRO A 9 -28.40 -2.39 -51.38
CA PRO A 9 -27.78 -2.00 -50.12
C PRO A 9 -27.46 -0.52 -50.13
N THR A 10 -28.03 0.20 -49.18
CA THR A 10 -27.74 1.61 -48.90
C THR A 10 -26.32 1.72 -48.32
N THR A 11 -25.39 2.18 -49.16
CA THR A 11 -24.03 2.53 -48.69
C THR A 11 -24.14 3.65 -47.64
N PRO A 12 -23.60 3.46 -46.43
CA PRO A 12 -23.61 4.53 -45.41
C PRO A 12 -22.85 5.75 -45.93
N PRO A 13 -23.31 6.97 -45.63
CA PRO A 13 -22.63 8.19 -46.06
C PRO A 13 -21.24 8.22 -45.40
N SER A 14 -20.21 8.34 -46.25
CA SER A 14 -18.81 8.48 -45.78
C SER A 14 -18.70 9.70 -44.90
N GLU A 15 -18.13 9.54 -43.71
CA GLU A 15 -17.95 10.62 -42.75
C GLU A 15 -17.17 11.80 -43.36
N PRO A 16 -17.55 13.06 -43.05
CA PRO A 16 -16.91 14.25 -43.63
C PRO A 16 -15.38 14.33 -43.40
N GLY A 17 -14.87 13.63 -42.36
CA GLY A 17 -13.45 13.56 -42.08
C GLY A 17 -12.65 12.67 -43.03
N GLU A 18 -13.27 11.60 -43.56
CA GLU A 18 -12.60 10.67 -44.43
C GLU A 18 -12.36 11.26 -45.82
N ARG A 19 -13.31 12.04 -46.35
CA ARG A 19 -13.15 12.75 -47.64
C ARG A 19 -12.03 13.81 -47.56
N ARG A 20 -11.91 14.54 -46.47
CA ARG A 20 -10.82 15.52 -46.27
C ARG A 20 -9.44 14.91 -46.25
N ARG A 21 -9.33 13.66 -45.81
CA ARG A 21 -8.04 12.93 -45.75
C ARG A 21 -7.56 12.47 -47.11
N LEU A 22 -8.47 12.16 -48.05
CA LEU A 22 -8.16 11.70 -49.38
C LEU A 22 -7.77 12.84 -50.33
N ASP A 23 -8.24 14.09 -50.07
CA ASP A 23 -7.94 15.27 -50.92
C ASP A 23 -6.58 15.92 -50.59
N ARG A 24 -5.88 15.48 -49.54
CA ARG A 24 -4.51 15.97 -49.24
C ARG A 24 -3.47 15.23 -50.09
N PRO A 25 -2.39 15.94 -50.50
CA PRO A 25 -1.25 15.31 -51.17
C PRO A 25 -0.67 14.17 -50.29
N PRO A 26 -0.12 13.11 -50.91
CA PRO A 26 0.40 11.96 -50.16
C PRO A 26 1.39 12.32 -49.04
N SER A 27 2.22 13.34 -49.26
CA SER A 27 3.17 13.86 -48.25
C SER A 27 2.52 14.47 -47.02
N GLU A 28 1.30 15.05 -47.16
CA GLU A 28 0.59 15.68 -46.06
C GLU A 28 -0.35 14.72 -45.33
N ARG A 29 -0.70 13.58 -45.94
CA ARG A 29 -1.58 12.57 -45.34
C ARG A 29 -0.96 11.90 -44.11
N TYR A 30 0.34 11.88 -44.05
CA TYR A 30 1.11 11.24 -42.97
C TYR A 30 1.80 12.25 -42.05
N ALA A 31 1.71 13.56 -42.32
CA ALA A 31 2.32 14.59 -41.51
C ALA A 31 1.72 14.68 -40.08
N ASP A 32 0.42 14.33 -39.96
CA ASP A 32 -0.30 14.34 -38.68
C ASP A 32 -0.24 12.97 -37.95
N VAL A 33 0.44 11.98 -38.52
CA VAL A 33 0.68 10.71 -37.84
C VAL A 33 1.85 10.93 -36.88
N PRO A 34 1.63 10.87 -35.53
CA PRO A 34 2.75 10.98 -34.59
C PRO A 34 3.82 9.97 -35.00
N SER A 35 5.07 10.43 -35.13
CA SER A 35 6.18 9.53 -35.42
C SER A 35 6.14 8.36 -34.45
N PRO A 36 6.31 7.10 -34.90
CA PRO A 36 6.35 5.95 -33.97
C PRO A 36 7.37 6.16 -32.84
N ASP A 37 8.42 6.96 -33.09
CA ASP A 37 9.38 7.36 -32.08
C ASP A 37 8.83 8.35 -31.03
N ALA A 38 7.80 9.15 -31.37
CA ALA A 38 7.12 10.03 -30.42
C ALA A 38 6.10 9.28 -29.55
N ALA A 39 5.51 8.19 -30.10
CA ALA A 39 4.60 7.33 -29.36
C ALA A 39 5.35 6.32 -28.44
N THR A 40 6.66 6.16 -28.66
CA THR A 40 7.51 5.22 -27.91
C THR A 40 8.36 5.91 -26.84
N ALA A 41 8.13 7.19 -26.55
CA ALA A 41 8.55 7.74 -25.28
C ALA A 41 7.69 7.08 -24.18
N ALA A 42 7.97 5.79 -23.91
CA ALA A 42 7.46 5.12 -22.73
C ALA A 42 7.78 6.05 -21.54
N PRO A 43 6.82 6.31 -20.64
CA PRO A 43 7.10 7.13 -19.47
C PRO A 43 8.36 6.56 -18.82
N GLU A 44 9.36 7.42 -18.68
CA GLU A 44 10.65 7.05 -18.09
C GLU A 44 10.33 6.31 -16.79
N PRO A 45 10.78 5.05 -16.61
CA PRO A 45 10.36 4.25 -15.47
C PRO A 45 10.73 5.05 -14.21
N ALA A 46 9.72 5.39 -13.41
CA ALA A 46 9.90 6.17 -12.19
C ALA A 46 11.03 5.53 -11.39
N ALA A 47 12.08 6.29 -11.12
CA ALA A 47 13.29 5.79 -10.47
C ALA A 47 12.90 4.99 -9.22
N GLU A 48 13.28 3.71 -9.16
CA GLU A 48 12.96 2.86 -8.01
C GLU A 48 13.51 3.50 -6.72
N PRO A 49 12.71 3.57 -5.66
CA PRO A 49 13.16 4.17 -4.40
C PRO A 49 14.37 3.42 -3.86
N THR A 50 15.39 4.16 -3.46
CA THR A 50 16.61 3.60 -2.88
C THR A 50 16.33 2.80 -1.60
N ALA A 51 17.22 1.90 -1.20
CA ALA A 51 17.09 1.13 0.04
C ALA A 51 16.92 2.07 1.26
N THR A 52 17.63 3.18 1.28
CA THR A 52 17.51 4.19 2.34
C THR A 52 16.12 4.82 2.38
N THR A 53 15.55 5.15 1.22
CA THR A 53 14.20 5.73 1.13
C THR A 53 13.13 4.71 1.59
N ARG A 54 13.30 3.45 1.24
CA ARG A 54 12.41 2.36 1.69
C ARG A 54 12.48 2.19 3.21
N LEU A 55 13.68 2.20 3.78
CA LEU A 55 13.90 2.09 5.22
C LEU A 55 13.29 3.29 5.97
N ALA A 56 13.50 4.51 5.48
CA ALA A 56 12.92 5.71 6.07
C ALA A 56 11.39 5.69 6.07
N ARG A 57 10.78 5.25 4.97
CA ARG A 57 9.31 5.05 4.89
C ARG A 57 8.84 3.96 5.86
N GLY A 58 9.55 2.83 5.95
CA GLY A 58 9.25 1.77 6.90
C GLY A 58 9.33 2.24 8.35
N ALA A 59 10.34 3.06 8.68
CA ALA A 59 10.47 3.68 10.00
C ALA A 59 9.29 4.64 10.31
N ALA A 60 8.87 5.45 9.34
CA ALA A 60 7.70 6.31 9.51
C ALA A 60 6.42 5.48 9.78
N VAL A 61 6.21 4.39 9.04
CA VAL A 61 5.09 3.46 9.28
C VAL A 61 5.18 2.83 10.67
N ALA A 62 6.39 2.43 11.11
CA ALA A 62 6.59 1.87 12.43
C ALA A 62 6.26 2.87 13.56
N VAL A 63 6.63 4.14 13.41
CA VAL A 63 6.26 5.20 14.38
C VAL A 63 4.75 5.38 14.46
N VAL A 64 4.07 5.47 13.31
CA VAL A 64 2.60 5.54 13.28
C VAL A 64 1.99 4.30 13.93
N GLY A 65 2.54 3.12 13.64
CA GLY A 65 2.13 1.86 14.26
C GLY A 65 2.24 1.88 15.79
N ALA A 66 3.36 2.36 16.33
CA ALA A 66 3.55 2.49 17.77
C ALA A 66 2.50 3.41 18.41
N VAL A 67 2.16 4.53 17.75
CA VAL A 67 1.10 5.44 18.21
C VAL A 67 -0.26 4.75 18.19
N VAL A 68 -0.57 3.96 17.15
CA VAL A 68 -1.83 3.21 17.06
C VAL A 68 -1.93 2.18 18.20
N ILE A 69 -0.87 1.40 18.47
CA ILE A 69 -0.82 0.44 19.58
C ILE A 69 -1.04 1.18 20.91
N PHE A 70 -0.34 2.28 21.13
CA PHE A 70 -0.50 3.10 22.33
C PHE A 70 -1.95 3.58 22.53
N LEU A 71 -2.58 4.13 21.48
CA LEU A 71 -3.95 4.66 21.57
C LEU A 71 -4.98 3.54 21.82
N LEU A 72 -4.81 2.38 21.15
CA LEU A 72 -5.72 1.25 21.32
C LEU A 72 -5.63 0.62 22.72
N GLY A 73 -4.41 0.39 23.21
CA GLY A 73 -4.20 -0.30 24.47
C GLY A 73 -4.24 0.62 25.70
N GLY A 74 -3.87 1.90 25.54
CA GLY A 74 -3.92 2.90 26.60
C GLY A 74 -5.29 3.58 26.69
N PRO A 75 -5.47 4.80 26.14
CA PRO A 75 -6.69 5.58 26.35
C PRO A 75 -8.00 4.88 25.90
N LEU A 76 -7.97 4.04 24.87
CA LEU A 76 -9.16 3.35 24.35
C LEU A 76 -9.41 2.00 25.04
N SER A 77 -8.40 1.41 25.67
CA SER A 77 -8.46 0.11 26.37
C SER A 77 -9.04 -1.05 25.51
N VAL A 78 -8.77 -1.02 24.19
CA VAL A 78 -9.27 -2.02 23.21
C VAL A 78 -8.22 -3.09 22.98
N THR A 79 -8.07 -4.01 23.93
CA THR A 79 -7.07 -5.10 23.86
C THR A 79 -7.27 -6.05 22.70
N ALA A 80 -8.52 -6.37 22.34
CA ALA A 80 -8.82 -7.25 21.21
C ALA A 80 -8.34 -6.71 19.86
N GLY A 81 -8.20 -5.40 19.71
CA GLY A 81 -7.70 -4.75 18.50
C GLY A 81 -6.19 -4.80 18.33
N LEU A 82 -5.43 -5.06 19.41
CA LEU A 82 -3.98 -5.00 19.39
C LEU A 82 -3.35 -6.04 18.44
N VAL A 83 -3.85 -7.27 18.45
CA VAL A 83 -3.37 -8.33 17.55
C VAL A 83 -3.62 -7.97 16.08
N ALA A 84 -4.79 -7.42 15.76
CA ALA A 84 -5.10 -6.98 14.41
C ALA A 84 -4.22 -5.79 13.98
N ALA A 85 -3.99 -4.84 14.88
CA ALA A 85 -3.08 -3.72 14.66
C ALA A 85 -1.65 -4.20 14.45
N ALA A 86 -1.16 -5.13 15.27
CA ALA A 86 0.17 -5.74 15.13
C ALA A 86 0.33 -6.45 13.78
N ALA A 87 -0.69 -7.19 13.34
CA ALA A 87 -0.73 -7.82 12.03
C ALA A 87 -0.61 -6.80 10.89
N LEU A 88 -1.41 -5.74 10.94
CA LEU A 88 -1.40 -4.68 9.94
C LEU A 88 -0.06 -3.94 9.89
N ILE A 89 0.51 -3.61 11.05
CA ILE A 89 1.81 -2.95 11.16
C ILE A 89 2.89 -3.84 10.54
N GLY A 90 2.93 -5.13 10.89
CA GLY A 90 3.89 -6.08 10.33
C GLY A 90 3.80 -6.13 8.80
N TRP A 91 2.59 -6.25 8.25
CA TRP A 91 2.36 -6.28 6.81
C TRP A 91 2.78 -4.98 6.12
N LEU A 92 2.40 -3.82 6.65
CA LEU A 92 2.73 -2.51 6.09
C LEU A 92 4.24 -2.24 6.10
N VAL A 93 4.91 -2.52 7.22
CA VAL A 93 6.36 -2.35 7.34
C VAL A 93 7.08 -3.27 6.38
N GLY A 94 6.69 -4.56 6.31
CA GLY A 94 7.32 -5.54 5.43
C GLY A 94 7.18 -5.16 3.96
N SER A 95 5.97 -4.83 3.50
CA SER A 95 5.70 -4.42 2.12
C SER A 95 6.44 -3.13 1.71
N THR A 96 6.73 -2.25 2.67
CA THR A 96 7.43 -0.99 2.44
C THR A 96 8.95 -1.17 2.37
N VAL A 97 9.53 -1.93 3.31
CA VAL A 97 10.98 -2.11 3.45
C VAL A 97 11.54 -3.08 2.42
N ARG A 98 10.78 -4.11 2.03
CA ARG A 98 11.17 -5.15 1.08
C ARG A 98 12.50 -5.85 1.44
N SER A 99 12.78 -5.97 2.74
CA SER A 99 13.93 -6.68 3.29
C SER A 99 13.54 -7.24 4.64
N SER A 100 13.53 -8.57 4.79
CA SER A 100 12.92 -9.25 5.93
C SER A 100 13.56 -8.89 7.28
N GLY A 101 14.89 -8.82 7.38
CA GLY A 101 15.57 -8.50 8.62
C GLY A 101 15.19 -7.11 9.19
N PRO A 102 15.44 -6.01 8.47
CA PRO A 102 15.05 -4.69 8.92
C PRO A 102 13.53 -4.53 9.10
N ALA A 103 12.70 -5.18 8.28
CA ALA A 103 11.24 -5.11 8.41
C ALA A 103 10.78 -5.74 9.73
N VAL A 104 11.27 -6.93 10.08
CA VAL A 104 10.96 -7.58 11.36
C VAL A 104 11.43 -6.72 12.53
N ALA A 105 12.66 -6.20 12.47
CA ALA A 105 13.19 -5.34 13.53
C ALA A 105 12.32 -4.09 13.76
N LEU A 106 11.90 -3.41 12.68
CA LEU A 106 11.03 -2.24 12.77
C LEU A 106 9.63 -2.58 13.29
N ALA A 107 9.03 -3.68 12.83
CA ALA A 107 7.72 -4.11 13.29
C ALA A 107 7.73 -4.46 14.80
N VAL A 108 8.72 -5.25 15.23
CA VAL A 108 8.91 -5.61 16.64
C VAL A 108 9.17 -4.37 17.50
N ALA A 109 10.05 -3.47 17.06
CA ALA A 109 10.33 -2.23 17.77
C ALA A 109 9.09 -1.34 17.90
N SER A 110 8.26 -1.25 16.84
CA SER A 110 7.00 -0.50 16.86
C SER A 110 6.06 -0.99 17.96
N ILE A 111 5.85 -2.30 18.06
CA ILE A 111 5.01 -2.88 19.11
C ILE A 111 5.62 -2.64 20.50
N ALA A 112 6.92 -2.88 20.67
CA ALA A 112 7.59 -2.66 21.94
C ALA A 112 7.44 -1.21 22.44
N VAL A 113 7.64 -0.24 21.55
CA VAL A 113 7.46 1.19 21.87
C VAL A 113 6.01 1.51 22.22
N GLY A 114 5.04 0.96 21.48
CA GLY A 114 3.61 1.10 21.78
C GLY A 114 3.25 0.56 23.15
N LEU A 115 3.71 -0.64 23.51
CA LEU A 115 3.47 -1.28 24.81
C LEU A 115 4.12 -0.49 25.97
N VAL A 116 5.35 0.03 25.76
CA VAL A 116 5.97 0.94 26.73
C VAL A 116 5.12 2.19 26.93
N GLY A 117 4.57 2.75 25.85
CA GLY A 117 3.65 3.89 25.90
C GLY A 117 2.41 3.58 26.74
N ILE A 118 1.79 2.42 26.55
CA ILE A 118 0.61 1.95 27.32
C ILE A 118 0.97 1.89 28.82
N TRP A 119 2.10 1.28 29.15
CA TRP A 119 2.56 1.19 30.54
C TRP A 119 2.82 2.57 31.15
N LEU A 120 3.48 3.49 30.41
CA LEU A 120 3.71 4.86 30.89
C LEU A 120 2.39 5.61 31.12
N PHE A 121 1.40 5.38 30.27
CA PHE A 121 0.06 5.94 30.44
C PHE A 121 -0.58 5.41 31.73
N ALA A 122 -0.55 4.09 31.97
CA ALA A 122 -1.04 3.50 33.20
C ALA A 122 -0.32 4.05 34.46
N GLN A 123 1.02 4.29 34.36
CA GLN A 123 1.76 4.94 35.45
C GLN A 123 1.27 6.36 35.73
N SER A 124 0.90 7.11 34.69
CA SER A 124 0.36 8.46 34.84
C SER A 124 -1.03 8.49 35.49
N GLU A 125 -1.77 7.40 35.41
CA GLU A 125 -3.07 7.23 36.08
C GLU A 125 -2.95 6.66 37.51
N GLY A 126 -1.72 6.48 38.02
CA GLY A 126 -1.47 5.99 39.39
C GLY A 126 -1.11 4.50 39.44
N GLY A 127 -0.72 3.88 38.31
CA GLY A 127 -0.21 2.51 38.29
C GLY A 127 1.07 2.36 39.13
N VAL A 128 1.18 1.25 39.84
CA VAL A 128 2.32 0.92 40.72
C VAL A 128 3.11 -0.30 40.26
N LEU A 129 2.61 -1.02 39.22
CA LEU A 129 3.23 -2.24 38.71
C LEU A 129 4.44 -1.94 37.81
N GLY A 130 5.44 -2.81 37.88
CA GLY A 130 6.54 -2.82 36.92
C GLY A 130 6.02 -3.18 35.52
N ILE A 131 6.76 -2.80 34.48
CA ILE A 131 6.31 -3.01 33.08
C ILE A 131 5.99 -4.48 32.79
N VAL A 132 6.80 -5.44 33.25
CA VAL A 132 6.60 -6.87 33.00
C VAL A 132 5.36 -7.37 33.72
N GLU A 133 5.19 -6.99 34.97
CA GLU A 133 4.01 -7.37 35.79
C GLU A 133 2.73 -6.79 35.19
N TYR A 134 2.74 -5.51 34.83
CA TYR A 134 1.61 -4.83 34.20
C TYR A 134 1.20 -5.51 32.87
N LEU A 135 2.17 -5.75 32.00
CA LEU A 135 1.89 -6.36 30.72
C LEU A 135 1.41 -7.81 30.86
N ALA A 136 1.94 -8.56 31.82
CA ALA A 136 1.48 -9.92 32.10
C ALA A 136 0.06 -9.96 32.68
N ASP A 137 -0.29 -9.01 33.53
CA ASP A 137 -1.61 -8.92 34.16
C ASP A 137 -2.69 -8.44 33.17
N VAL A 138 -2.41 -7.38 32.40
CA VAL A 138 -3.39 -6.74 31.51
C VAL A 138 -3.51 -7.46 30.15
N HIS A 139 -2.39 -7.88 29.58
CA HIS A 139 -2.37 -8.47 28.22
C HIS A 139 -2.10 -9.96 28.21
N GLY A 140 -1.46 -10.50 29.25
CA GLY A 140 -1.21 -11.92 29.40
C GLY A 140 -0.52 -12.56 28.19
N PRO A 141 -1.09 -13.69 27.66
CA PRO A 141 -0.51 -14.42 26.54
C PRO A 141 -0.64 -13.69 25.19
N LEU A 142 -1.34 -12.57 25.10
CA LEU A 142 -1.51 -11.84 23.85
C LEU A 142 -0.22 -11.18 23.39
N ILE A 143 0.66 -10.76 24.32
CA ILE A 143 1.93 -10.10 24.00
C ILE A 143 2.81 -10.94 23.08
N PRO A 144 3.19 -12.19 23.41
CA PRO A 144 4.00 -13.00 22.51
C PRO A 144 3.30 -13.28 21.16
N ILE A 145 1.98 -13.35 21.15
CA ILE A 145 1.19 -13.51 19.92
C ILE A 145 1.32 -12.27 19.04
N GLU A 146 1.21 -11.06 19.60
CA GLU A 146 1.37 -9.80 18.87
C GLU A 146 2.74 -9.70 18.20
N PHE A 147 3.82 -9.97 18.95
CA PHE A 147 5.17 -9.97 18.41
C PHE A 147 5.36 -11.02 17.32
N ALA A 148 4.85 -12.23 17.53
CA ALA A 148 4.95 -13.32 16.56
C ALA A 148 4.21 -12.98 15.26
N VAL A 149 2.98 -12.51 15.35
CA VAL A 149 2.14 -12.15 14.19
C VAL A 149 2.77 -11.01 13.41
N ALA A 150 3.19 -9.93 14.09
CA ALA A 150 3.85 -8.81 13.43
C ALA A 150 5.15 -9.22 12.74
N GLY A 151 6.00 -9.99 13.42
CA GLY A 151 7.27 -10.48 12.87
C GLY A 151 7.08 -11.38 11.65
N LEU A 152 6.15 -12.33 11.72
CA LEU A 152 5.84 -13.25 10.63
C LEU A 152 5.28 -12.51 9.39
N LEU A 153 4.36 -11.58 9.60
CA LEU A 153 3.79 -10.79 8.50
C LEU A 153 4.81 -9.82 7.90
N ALA A 154 5.68 -9.21 8.73
CA ALA A 154 6.77 -8.39 8.23
C ALA A 154 7.75 -9.20 7.38
N ALA A 155 8.13 -10.40 7.83
CA ALA A 155 9.02 -11.28 7.07
C ALA A 155 8.38 -11.80 5.78
N GLY A 156 7.10 -12.17 5.83
CA GLY A 156 6.35 -12.72 4.69
C GLY A 156 6.07 -11.68 3.60
N SER A 157 5.74 -10.45 3.97
CA SER A 157 5.41 -9.36 3.04
C SER A 157 6.64 -8.61 2.50
N ALA A 158 7.83 -8.84 3.05
CA ALA A 158 9.09 -8.22 2.63
C ALA A 158 9.77 -8.91 1.41
N ARG A 159 9.10 -9.86 0.77
CA ARG A 159 9.61 -10.64 -0.40
C ARG A 159 9.24 -9.98 -1.72
#